data_27491fa9fee8c8873a4f1a9718fa5d52
#
_entry.id   27491fa9fee8c8873a4f1a9718fa5d52
#
_cell.length_a   1.000
_cell.length_b   1.000
_cell.length_c   1.000
_cell.angle_alpha   90.00
_cell.angle_beta   90.00
_cell.angle_gamma   90.00
#
_symmetry.space_group_name_H-M   'P 1'
#
loop_
_entity.id
_entity.type
_entity.pdbx_description
1 polymer ?
#
loop_
_entity_poly.entity_id
_entity_poly.type
_entity_poly.pdbx_seq_one_letter_code
_entity_poly.pdbx_strand_id
1 'polypeptide(L)'
;FGNPFAYTVDPLWPVDLRQPNLQLPWSSDETWYYTGGPHGGWAAGSAWAALDFAPPSDQLGCVQSESWVTAMADGIVTRSDFGAVVVDLDLPGQPADGFAGTGWAITYMHLETRDRIAAGTPVQTGDRLGHPSCEGGFSNGTHLHVARTYNGRWVAADGAVAFNMAGWLSQGLGSEYDGLLVRGTISREACVCRDEINAISP
;
A
#
# COMPACT_ATOMS: atom_id res chain seq x y z
N PHE A 1 -3.98 5.88 -40.29
CA PHE A 1 -3.31 6.13 -39.03
C PHE A 1 -2.27 7.22 -39.28
N GLY A 2 -2.30 8.31 -38.49
CA GLY A 2 -1.31 9.38 -38.57
C GLY A 2 0.06 8.96 -38.03
N ASN A 3 1.08 9.83 -38.23
CA ASN A 3 2.40 9.59 -37.68
C ASN A 3 2.31 9.58 -36.12
N PRO A 4 2.59 8.46 -35.43
CA PRO A 4 2.50 8.38 -33.98
C PRO A 4 3.50 9.30 -33.25
N PHE A 5 4.53 9.79 -33.98
CA PHE A 5 5.54 10.72 -33.45
C PHE A 5 5.21 12.19 -33.76
N ALA A 6 4.06 12.49 -34.40
CA ALA A 6 3.64 13.86 -34.70
C ALA A 6 3.09 14.61 -33.45
N TYR A 7 2.86 13.91 -32.35
CA TYR A 7 2.30 14.46 -31.13
C TYR A 7 3.27 14.20 -29.98
N THR A 8 3.54 15.23 -29.20
CA THR A 8 4.14 15.08 -27.88
C THR A 8 3.08 14.47 -26.98
N VAL A 9 3.27 13.24 -26.55
CA VAL A 9 2.43 12.62 -25.52
C VAL A 9 3.05 13.02 -24.19
N ASP A 10 2.33 13.79 -23.39
CA ASP A 10 2.77 14.08 -22.02
C ASP A 10 2.98 12.75 -21.29
N PRO A 11 4.08 12.59 -20.53
CA PRO A 11 4.27 11.40 -19.72
C PRO A 11 3.08 11.23 -18.79
N LEU A 12 2.68 9.97 -18.55
CA LEU A 12 1.55 9.65 -17.66
C LEU A 12 1.73 10.19 -16.23
N TRP A 13 2.97 10.49 -15.89
CA TRP A 13 3.39 11.20 -14.69
C TRP A 13 4.65 12.02 -14.96
N PRO A 14 4.96 13.01 -14.11
CA PRO A 14 6.19 13.80 -14.24
C PRO A 14 7.44 12.93 -14.22
N VAL A 15 8.46 13.30 -15.01
CA VAL A 15 9.75 12.57 -15.05
C VAL A 15 10.50 12.63 -13.71
N ASP A 16 10.17 13.62 -12.88
CA ASP A 16 10.71 13.84 -11.54
C ASP A 16 9.72 13.46 -10.44
N LEU A 17 8.73 12.61 -10.76
CA LEU A 17 7.75 12.13 -9.78
C LEU A 17 8.45 11.61 -8.52
N ARG A 18 8.04 12.13 -7.37
CA ARG A 18 8.52 11.70 -6.06
C ARG A 18 7.35 11.25 -5.20
N GLN A 19 7.54 10.14 -4.54
CA GLN A 19 6.59 9.70 -3.53
C GLN A 19 6.59 10.69 -2.34
N PRO A 20 5.41 11.05 -1.80
CA PRO A 20 5.33 11.79 -0.54
C PRO A 20 5.86 10.96 0.64
N ASN A 21 6.07 11.63 1.78
CA ASN A 21 6.41 10.93 3.02
C ASN A 21 5.20 10.09 3.47
N LEU A 22 5.39 8.80 3.56
CA LEU A 22 4.39 7.85 4.03
C LEU A 22 4.89 7.18 5.31
N GLN A 23 4.00 7.03 6.30
CA GLN A 23 4.28 6.24 7.50
C GLN A 23 3.97 4.77 7.25
N LEU A 24 4.34 3.89 8.20
CA LEU A 24 3.86 2.51 8.20
C LEU A 24 2.35 2.49 8.43
N PRO A 25 1.60 1.57 7.79
CA PRO A 25 0.13 1.52 7.91
C PRO A 25 -0.36 0.79 9.18
N TRP A 26 0.34 0.92 10.30
CA TRP A 26 -0.02 0.40 11.62
C TRP A 26 0.59 1.23 12.74
N SER A 27 0.17 0.96 13.98
CA SER A 27 0.65 1.69 15.14
C SER A 27 2.15 1.53 15.38
N SER A 28 2.80 2.58 15.90
CA SER A 28 4.25 2.61 16.16
C SER A 28 4.72 1.65 17.26
N ASP A 29 3.81 1.08 18.02
CA ASP A 29 4.09 0.08 19.06
C ASP A 29 3.89 -1.36 18.58
N GLU A 30 3.48 -1.56 17.33
CA GLU A 30 3.32 -2.88 16.72
C GLU A 30 4.46 -3.23 15.76
N THR A 31 4.79 -4.51 15.72
CA THR A 31 5.65 -5.11 14.69
C THR A 31 4.80 -5.97 13.78
N TRP A 32 4.79 -5.66 12.49
CA TRP A 32 4.14 -6.48 11.46
C TRP A 32 5.17 -7.20 10.61
N TYR A 33 4.73 -8.15 9.82
CA TYR A 33 5.61 -9.05 9.07
C TYR A 33 5.43 -8.86 7.58
N TYR A 34 6.52 -8.63 6.86
CA TYR A 34 6.54 -8.46 5.42
C TYR A 34 6.32 -9.80 4.74
N THR A 35 5.11 -10.08 4.27
CA THR A 35 4.70 -11.40 3.77
C THR A 35 4.62 -11.49 2.25
N GLY A 36 4.63 -10.37 1.54
CA GLY A 36 4.66 -10.33 0.08
C GLY A 36 5.42 -9.15 -0.46
N GLY A 37 6.45 -9.41 -1.28
CA GLY A 37 7.19 -8.43 -2.06
C GLY A 37 6.36 -7.84 -3.19
N PRO A 38 6.95 -7.07 -4.10
CA PRO A 38 6.22 -6.44 -5.21
C PRO A 38 5.37 -7.44 -6.00
N HIS A 39 4.06 -7.17 -6.07
CA HIS A 39 3.08 -7.99 -6.81
C HIS A 39 1.91 -7.14 -7.30
N GLY A 40 0.95 -7.75 -7.98
CA GLY A 40 -0.15 -7.04 -8.63
C GLY A 40 -0.93 -6.11 -7.69
N GLY A 41 -1.09 -4.84 -8.05
CA GLY A 41 -1.74 -3.81 -7.22
C GLY A 41 -3.21 -4.05 -6.94
N TRP A 42 -3.92 -4.78 -7.81
CA TRP A 42 -5.34 -5.14 -7.62
C TRP A 42 -5.63 -6.59 -7.97
N ALA A 43 -5.06 -7.11 -9.02
CA ALA A 43 -5.28 -8.47 -9.49
C ALA A 43 -4.11 -8.93 -10.38
N ALA A 44 -4.08 -10.20 -10.73
CA ALA A 44 -3.10 -10.76 -11.65
C ALA A 44 -3.07 -9.96 -12.96
N GLY A 45 -1.87 -9.62 -13.42
CA GLY A 45 -1.64 -8.82 -14.65
C GLY A 45 -1.64 -7.30 -14.44
N SER A 46 -1.97 -6.78 -13.25
CA SER A 46 -1.72 -5.38 -12.92
C SER A 46 -0.23 -5.15 -12.61
N ALA A 47 0.21 -3.88 -12.66
CA ALA A 47 1.59 -3.55 -12.28
C ALA A 47 1.88 -4.03 -10.84
N TRP A 48 3.13 -4.45 -10.60
CA TRP A 48 3.59 -4.90 -9.28
C TRP A 48 3.75 -3.70 -8.32
N ALA A 49 2.61 -3.16 -7.92
CA ALA A 49 2.51 -1.94 -7.12
C ALA A 49 2.25 -2.19 -5.64
N ALA A 50 1.91 -3.43 -5.28
CA ALA A 50 1.51 -3.79 -3.94
C ALA A 50 2.61 -4.49 -3.14
N LEU A 51 2.46 -4.40 -1.82
CA LEU A 51 3.22 -5.11 -0.79
C LEU A 51 2.24 -5.67 0.24
N ASP A 52 2.55 -6.85 0.82
CA ASP A 52 1.73 -7.48 1.84
C ASP A 52 2.38 -7.50 3.21
N PHE A 53 1.56 -7.29 4.23
CA PHE A 53 1.99 -7.28 5.63
C PHE A 53 0.99 -8.04 6.51
N ALA A 54 1.47 -9.04 7.27
CA ALA A 54 0.65 -9.72 8.26
C ALA A 54 0.77 -9.07 9.63
N PRO A 55 -0.35 -8.90 10.37
CA PRO A 55 -0.32 -8.43 11.75
C PRO A 55 0.32 -9.46 12.69
N PRO A 56 0.73 -9.07 13.90
CA PRO A 56 1.13 -10.03 14.93
C PRO A 56 -0.02 -11.00 15.23
N SER A 57 0.28 -12.30 15.25
CA SER A 57 -0.68 -13.34 15.58
C SER A 57 0.05 -14.66 15.82
N ASP A 58 -0.44 -15.45 16.77
CA ASP A 58 0.02 -16.81 17.02
C ASP A 58 -0.67 -17.85 16.11
N GLN A 59 -1.65 -17.39 15.30
CA GLN A 59 -2.46 -18.26 14.43
C GLN A 59 -2.18 -17.95 12.96
N LEU A 60 -2.31 -18.97 12.12
CA LEU A 60 -2.23 -18.87 10.67
C LEU A 60 -3.62 -18.88 10.04
N GLY A 61 -3.69 -18.52 8.76
CA GLY A 61 -4.93 -18.49 7.99
C GLY A 61 -5.77 -17.25 8.23
N CYS A 62 -7.04 -17.31 7.85
CA CYS A 62 -7.98 -16.20 7.95
C CYS A 62 -8.57 -16.12 9.36
N VAL A 63 -7.81 -15.57 10.27
CA VAL A 63 -8.23 -15.33 11.66
C VAL A 63 -8.60 -13.86 11.87
N GLN A 64 -9.54 -13.61 12.76
CA GLN A 64 -9.90 -12.24 13.15
C GLN A 64 -8.72 -11.57 13.87
N SER A 65 -8.43 -10.33 13.50
CA SER A 65 -7.36 -9.52 14.10
C SER A 65 -7.92 -8.34 14.86
N GLU A 66 -7.29 -8.01 15.99
CA GLU A 66 -7.59 -6.78 16.74
C GLU A 66 -6.60 -5.65 16.41
N SER A 67 -5.55 -5.92 15.61
CA SER A 67 -4.65 -4.89 15.10
C SER A 67 -5.39 -3.94 14.16
N TRP A 68 -4.90 -2.71 14.07
CA TRP A 68 -5.49 -1.70 13.22
C TRP A 68 -4.58 -1.35 12.04
N VAL A 69 -5.17 -1.34 10.86
CA VAL A 69 -4.58 -0.64 9.70
C VAL A 69 -4.83 0.85 9.87
N THR A 70 -3.80 1.66 9.65
CA THR A 70 -3.86 3.12 9.80
C THR A 70 -3.51 3.85 8.52
N ALA A 71 -3.99 5.10 8.40
CA ALA A 71 -3.68 5.97 7.28
C ALA A 71 -2.18 6.31 7.24
N MET A 72 -1.53 6.10 6.10
CA MET A 72 -0.10 6.36 5.91
C MET A 72 0.22 7.84 5.74
N ALA A 73 -0.76 8.66 5.40
CA ALA A 73 -0.69 10.11 5.24
C ALA A 73 -2.08 10.73 5.38
N ASP A 74 -2.14 12.05 5.54
CA ASP A 74 -3.38 12.82 5.59
C ASP A 74 -4.12 12.73 4.24
N GLY A 75 -5.47 12.74 4.28
CA GLY A 75 -6.25 12.64 3.05
C GLY A 75 -7.75 12.49 3.28
N ILE A 76 -8.44 12.05 2.24
CA ILE A 76 -9.88 11.77 2.24
C ILE A 76 -10.12 10.33 1.78
N VAL A 77 -10.92 9.58 2.51
CA VAL A 77 -11.36 8.23 2.10
C VAL A 77 -12.31 8.37 0.91
N THR A 78 -11.88 7.93 -0.27
CA THR A 78 -12.70 8.00 -1.50
C THR A 78 -13.50 6.75 -1.76
N ARG A 79 -13.07 5.61 -1.18
CA ARG A 79 -13.72 4.31 -1.28
C ARG A 79 -13.60 3.54 0.02
N SER A 80 -14.67 2.84 0.41
CA SER A 80 -14.70 1.91 1.54
C SER A 80 -15.76 0.82 1.30
N ASP A 81 -15.41 -0.17 0.50
CA ASP A 81 -16.28 -1.30 0.15
C ASP A 81 -15.48 -2.54 -0.24
N PHE A 82 -16.13 -3.70 -0.25
CA PHE A 82 -15.54 -4.99 -0.71
C PHE A 82 -14.14 -5.26 -0.18
N GLY A 83 -13.88 -4.98 1.11
CA GLY A 83 -12.58 -5.19 1.73
C GLY A 83 -11.50 -4.19 1.32
N ALA A 84 -11.84 -3.11 0.62
CA ALA A 84 -10.89 -2.09 0.18
C ALA A 84 -11.22 -0.71 0.76
N VAL A 85 -10.20 0.00 1.20
CA VAL A 85 -10.22 1.43 1.52
C VAL A 85 -9.24 2.13 0.60
N VAL A 86 -9.65 3.23 -0.03
CA VAL A 86 -8.78 4.07 -0.84
C VAL A 86 -8.76 5.47 -0.23
N VAL A 87 -7.57 5.99 0.02
CA VAL A 87 -7.34 7.33 0.55
C VAL A 87 -6.69 8.18 -0.54
N ASP A 88 -7.36 9.25 -0.94
CA ASP A 88 -6.83 10.34 -1.76
C ASP A 88 -6.00 11.26 -0.86
N LEU A 89 -4.72 11.47 -1.18
CA LEU A 89 -3.78 12.12 -0.25
C LEU A 89 -3.89 13.65 -0.30
N ASP A 90 -3.88 14.27 0.87
CA ASP A 90 -3.79 15.73 1.04
C ASP A 90 -2.31 16.14 1.20
N LEU A 91 -1.75 16.71 0.15
CA LEU A 91 -0.34 17.06 0.09
C LEU A 91 -0.14 18.57 -0.12
N PRO A 92 0.98 19.16 0.35
CA PRO A 92 1.30 20.55 0.08
C PRO A 92 1.29 20.87 -1.43
N GLY A 93 0.40 21.77 -1.85
CA GLY A 93 0.22 22.13 -3.25
C GLY A 93 -0.62 21.16 -4.08
N GLN A 94 -1.09 20.07 -3.49
CA GLN A 94 -1.96 19.07 -4.10
C GLN A 94 -2.95 18.56 -3.04
N PRO A 95 -3.94 19.38 -2.65
CA PRO A 95 -4.91 18.99 -1.63
C PRO A 95 -5.78 17.84 -2.13
N ALA A 96 -6.24 16.99 -1.20
CA ALA A 96 -7.19 15.94 -1.48
C ALA A 96 -8.48 16.55 -2.04
N ASP A 97 -8.86 16.13 -3.25
CA ASP A 97 -10.08 16.60 -3.94
C ASP A 97 -11.24 15.59 -3.83
N GLY A 98 -10.99 14.45 -3.15
CA GLY A 98 -11.95 13.36 -3.01
C GLY A 98 -12.04 12.47 -4.25
N PHE A 99 -11.04 12.52 -5.14
CA PHE A 99 -11.00 11.75 -6.37
C PHE A 99 -9.64 11.06 -6.55
N ALA A 100 -9.55 9.78 -6.25
CA ALA A 100 -8.31 8.99 -6.35
C ALA A 100 -7.68 8.89 -7.76
N GLY A 101 -8.32 9.48 -8.77
CA GLY A 101 -7.78 9.60 -10.13
C GLY A 101 -6.90 10.83 -10.35
N THR A 102 -6.79 11.71 -9.36
CA THR A 102 -5.94 12.91 -9.36
C THR A 102 -4.88 12.77 -8.27
N GLY A 103 -3.63 13.03 -8.60
CA GLY A 103 -2.55 12.99 -7.62
C GLY A 103 -2.25 11.59 -7.06
N TRP A 104 -1.77 11.56 -5.83
CA TRP A 104 -1.42 10.33 -5.11
C TRP A 104 -2.62 9.76 -4.35
N ALA A 105 -2.85 8.47 -4.48
CA ALA A 105 -3.78 7.74 -3.63
C ALA A 105 -3.16 6.42 -3.15
N ILE A 106 -3.58 5.99 -1.95
CA ILE A 106 -3.19 4.72 -1.35
C ILE A 106 -4.41 3.80 -1.31
N THR A 107 -4.24 2.57 -1.78
CA THR A 107 -5.22 1.50 -1.68
C THR A 107 -4.79 0.53 -0.58
N TYR A 108 -5.69 0.29 0.36
CA TYR A 108 -5.56 -0.69 1.44
C TYR A 108 -6.60 -1.79 1.19
N MET A 109 -6.16 -3.03 1.01
CA MET A 109 -7.06 -4.17 0.78
C MET A 109 -7.00 -5.17 1.92
N HIS A 110 -7.98 -6.07 1.91
CA HIS A 110 -8.22 -7.07 2.94
C HIS A 110 -8.59 -6.44 4.30
N LEU A 111 -9.30 -5.30 4.27
CA LEU A 111 -9.86 -4.70 5.47
C LEU A 111 -11.23 -5.30 5.77
N GLU A 112 -11.39 -5.81 7.01
CA GLU A 112 -12.63 -6.37 7.51
C GLU A 112 -13.79 -5.35 7.42
N THR A 113 -15.01 -5.83 7.20
CA THR A 113 -16.21 -4.96 7.21
C THR A 113 -16.45 -4.36 8.60
N ARG A 114 -16.06 -5.07 9.67
CA ARG A 114 -16.12 -4.58 11.05
C ARG A 114 -15.27 -3.33 11.22
N ASP A 115 -15.88 -2.28 11.77
CA ASP A 115 -15.23 -1.00 12.13
C ASP A 115 -14.46 -0.32 10.99
N ARG A 116 -14.71 -0.72 9.73
CA ARG A 116 -14.06 -0.09 8.57
C ARG A 116 -14.57 1.35 8.40
N ILE A 117 -13.63 2.28 8.24
CA ILE A 117 -13.91 3.70 8.03
C ILE A 117 -14.84 3.95 6.83
N ALA A 118 -15.74 4.91 6.92
CA ALA A 118 -16.67 5.24 5.85
C ALA A 118 -16.01 6.09 4.74
N ALA A 119 -16.45 5.92 3.49
CA ALA A 119 -16.10 6.83 2.41
C ALA A 119 -16.57 8.26 2.69
N GLY A 120 -15.81 9.25 2.22
CA GLY A 120 -16.02 10.68 2.49
C GLY A 120 -15.40 11.16 3.81
N THR A 121 -14.80 10.29 4.62
CA THR A 121 -14.19 10.68 5.89
C THR A 121 -12.80 11.28 5.65
N PRO A 122 -12.52 12.52 6.12
CA PRO A 122 -11.16 13.03 6.21
C PRO A 122 -10.36 12.23 7.25
N VAL A 123 -9.09 11.94 6.94
CA VAL A 123 -8.18 11.23 7.84
C VAL A 123 -6.86 11.97 7.99
N GLN A 124 -6.25 11.83 9.15
CA GLN A 124 -4.88 12.21 9.43
C GLN A 124 -3.99 10.97 9.46
N THR A 125 -2.71 11.17 9.27
CA THR A 125 -1.69 10.12 9.41
C THR A 125 -1.83 9.42 10.76
N GLY A 126 -1.96 8.10 10.74
CA GLY A 126 -2.16 7.28 11.93
C GLY A 126 -3.63 7.04 12.32
N ASP A 127 -4.61 7.69 11.68
CA ASP A 127 -6.02 7.40 11.92
C ASP A 127 -6.38 5.97 11.50
N ARG A 128 -7.26 5.33 12.28
CA ARG A 128 -7.71 3.95 12.05
C ARG A 128 -8.59 3.83 10.81
N LEU A 129 -8.25 2.91 9.92
CA LEU A 129 -9.00 2.64 8.69
C LEU A 129 -9.88 1.38 8.80
N GLY A 130 -9.47 0.40 9.59
CA GLY A 130 -10.14 -0.89 9.77
C GLY A 130 -9.16 -1.95 10.26
N HIS A 131 -9.66 -3.19 10.36
CA HIS A 131 -8.85 -4.35 10.77
C HIS A 131 -8.38 -5.15 9.56
N PRO A 132 -7.14 -5.69 9.57
CA PRO A 132 -6.70 -6.59 8.51
C PRO A 132 -7.48 -7.90 8.57
N SER A 133 -7.76 -8.48 7.41
CA SER A 133 -8.59 -9.68 7.29
C SER A 133 -8.24 -10.51 6.03
N CYS A 134 -9.18 -11.34 5.58
CA CYS A 134 -9.16 -11.98 4.27
C CYS A 134 -10.28 -11.48 3.34
N GLU A 135 -10.98 -10.39 3.67
CA GLU A 135 -12.03 -9.85 2.82
C GLU A 135 -11.47 -9.19 1.56
N GLY A 136 -12.27 -9.09 0.50
CA GLY A 136 -11.97 -8.26 -0.66
C GLY A 136 -11.01 -8.86 -1.68
N GLY A 137 -11.06 -10.15 -1.91
CA GLY A 137 -10.28 -10.84 -2.93
C GLY A 137 -9.72 -12.17 -2.46
N PHE A 138 -8.81 -12.75 -3.25
CA PHE A 138 -8.13 -13.98 -2.84
C PHE A 138 -7.14 -13.69 -1.72
N SER A 139 -7.25 -14.44 -0.63
CA SER A 139 -6.32 -14.41 0.50
C SER A 139 -6.28 -15.78 1.16
N ASN A 140 -5.10 -16.21 1.60
CA ASN A 140 -4.90 -17.45 2.36
C ASN A 140 -4.59 -17.21 3.84
N GLY A 141 -4.54 -15.95 4.28
CA GLY A 141 -4.30 -15.57 5.66
C GLY A 141 -4.55 -14.08 5.90
N THR A 142 -4.86 -13.74 7.14
CA THR A 142 -5.10 -12.36 7.56
C THR A 142 -3.86 -11.50 7.30
N HIS A 143 -4.00 -10.51 6.42
CA HIS A 143 -2.96 -9.56 6.08
C HIS A 143 -3.54 -8.24 5.59
N LEU A 144 -2.69 -7.24 5.44
CA LEU A 144 -2.92 -6.01 4.70
C LEU A 144 -2.17 -6.09 3.39
N HIS A 145 -2.87 -5.86 2.28
CA HIS A 145 -2.31 -5.58 0.98
C HIS A 145 -2.37 -4.07 0.74
N VAL A 146 -1.24 -3.43 0.49
CA VAL A 146 -1.17 -1.98 0.30
C VAL A 146 -0.48 -1.62 -1.00
N ALA A 147 -1.11 -0.74 -1.78
CA ALA A 147 -0.60 -0.27 -3.07
C ALA A 147 -0.84 1.23 -3.23
N ARG A 148 -0.14 1.85 -4.18
CA ARG A 148 -0.26 3.28 -4.45
C ARG A 148 -0.48 3.55 -5.93
N THR A 149 -1.24 4.62 -6.20
CA THR A 149 -1.46 5.15 -7.54
C THR A 149 -1.04 6.61 -7.61
N TYR A 150 -0.71 7.05 -8.82
CA TYR A 150 -0.60 8.46 -9.17
C TYR A 150 -1.42 8.73 -10.43
N ASN A 151 -2.31 9.72 -10.37
CA ASN A 151 -3.29 10.01 -11.43
C ASN A 151 -4.05 8.75 -11.89
N GLY A 152 -4.49 7.92 -10.93
CA GLY A 152 -5.23 6.69 -11.17
C GLY A 152 -4.41 5.54 -11.77
N ARG A 153 -3.08 5.66 -11.86
CA ARG A 153 -2.20 4.62 -12.40
C ARG A 153 -1.33 4.01 -11.31
N TRP A 154 -1.23 2.69 -11.33
CA TRP A 154 -0.37 1.97 -10.40
C TRP A 154 1.08 2.39 -10.52
N VAL A 155 1.69 2.75 -9.40
CA VAL A 155 3.12 3.03 -9.30
C VAL A 155 3.81 1.79 -8.76
N ALA A 156 4.71 1.20 -9.54
CA ALA A 156 5.42 -0.02 -9.15
C ALA A 156 6.06 0.12 -7.76
N ALA A 157 5.98 -0.94 -6.96
CA ALA A 157 6.53 -0.94 -5.61
C ALA A 157 8.06 -0.92 -5.59
N ASP A 158 8.70 -1.28 -6.70
CA ASP A 158 10.16 -1.18 -6.91
C ASP A 158 10.50 -0.23 -8.06
N GLY A 159 11.77 -0.03 -8.38
CA GLY A 159 12.23 0.80 -9.49
C GLY A 159 12.41 2.28 -9.15
N ALA A 160 12.15 3.17 -10.13
CA ALA A 160 12.52 4.58 -10.05
C ALA A 160 11.78 5.38 -8.95
N VAL A 161 10.53 5.00 -8.65
CA VAL A 161 9.72 5.59 -7.58
C VAL A 161 9.33 4.46 -6.62
N ALA A 162 10.36 3.81 -6.05
CA ALA A 162 10.14 2.68 -5.16
C ALA A 162 9.29 3.04 -3.94
N PHE A 163 8.49 2.08 -3.45
CA PHE A 163 7.63 2.28 -2.29
C PHE A 163 8.49 2.49 -1.03
N ASN A 164 8.35 3.65 -0.42
CA ASN A 164 9.05 4.02 0.80
C ASN A 164 8.03 4.27 1.92
N MET A 165 8.13 3.53 3.01
CA MET A 165 7.26 3.62 4.18
C MET A 165 8.13 3.83 5.42
N ALA A 166 8.11 5.05 5.98
CA ALA A 166 8.93 5.42 7.14
C ALA A 166 10.42 5.07 6.97
N GLY A 167 10.95 5.25 5.75
CA GLY A 167 12.34 4.92 5.43
C GLY A 167 12.61 3.47 4.98
N TRP A 168 11.62 2.58 5.09
CA TRP A 168 11.69 1.25 4.48
C TRP A 168 11.44 1.34 2.97
N LEU A 169 12.47 1.07 2.19
CA LEU A 169 12.45 1.14 0.72
C LEU A 169 12.28 -0.26 0.12
N SER A 170 11.26 -0.43 -0.70
CA SER A 170 10.98 -1.70 -1.38
C SER A 170 11.94 -1.94 -2.55
N GLN A 171 12.40 -3.17 -2.69
CA GLN A 171 13.21 -3.69 -3.78
C GLN A 171 12.66 -5.05 -4.23
N GLY A 172 12.32 -5.18 -5.50
CA GLY A 172 11.93 -6.47 -6.08
C GLY A 172 13.15 -7.36 -6.36
N LEU A 173 12.95 -8.66 -6.29
CA LEU A 173 13.97 -9.67 -6.61
C LEU A 173 13.74 -10.35 -7.97
N GLY A 174 12.80 -9.81 -8.78
CA GLY A 174 12.54 -10.26 -10.14
C GLY A 174 11.46 -11.34 -10.27
N SER A 175 10.88 -11.79 -9.16
CA SER A 175 9.69 -12.65 -9.13
C SER A 175 8.58 -11.96 -8.35
N GLU A 176 7.32 -12.24 -8.70
CA GLU A 176 6.16 -11.74 -7.98
C GLU A 176 6.15 -12.27 -6.54
N TYR A 177 5.84 -11.43 -5.58
CA TYR A 177 5.90 -11.67 -4.11
C TYR A 177 7.30 -11.79 -3.52
N ASP A 178 8.38 -11.87 -4.31
CA ASP A 178 9.74 -11.86 -3.79
C ASP A 178 10.26 -10.43 -3.69
N GLY A 179 10.84 -10.07 -2.54
CA GLY A 179 11.33 -8.72 -2.37
C GLY A 179 12.03 -8.48 -1.04
N LEU A 180 12.68 -7.32 -0.97
CA LEU A 180 13.32 -6.81 0.23
C LEU A 180 12.70 -5.47 0.62
N LEU A 181 12.62 -5.21 1.92
CA LEU A 181 12.49 -3.88 2.49
C LEU A 181 13.81 -3.49 3.13
N VAL A 182 14.37 -2.35 2.73
CA VAL A 182 15.68 -1.89 3.20
C VAL A 182 15.56 -0.54 3.90
N ARG A 183 16.14 -0.43 5.11
CA ARG A 183 16.24 0.83 5.87
C ARG A 183 17.66 0.97 6.43
N GLY A 184 18.47 1.86 5.82
CA GLY A 184 19.89 2.00 6.16
C GLY A 184 20.66 0.71 5.88
N THR A 185 21.19 0.07 6.92
CA THR A 185 21.91 -1.21 6.83
C THR A 185 21.04 -2.42 7.13
N ILE A 186 19.77 -2.21 7.46
CA ILE A 186 18.83 -3.29 7.81
C ILE A 186 18.10 -3.71 6.54
N SER A 187 17.99 -5.01 6.31
CA SER A 187 17.19 -5.61 5.25
C SER A 187 16.22 -6.62 5.85
N ARG A 188 15.01 -6.70 5.29
CA ARG A 188 13.97 -7.66 5.62
C ARG A 188 13.47 -8.29 4.33
N GLU A 189 13.40 -9.61 4.31
CA GLU A 189 13.00 -10.38 3.13
C GLU A 189 11.54 -10.83 3.25
N ALA A 190 10.80 -10.73 2.15
CA ALA A 190 9.42 -11.20 2.10
C ALA A 190 9.36 -12.71 2.26
N CYS A 191 8.53 -13.20 3.18
CA CYS A 191 8.23 -14.63 3.30
C CYS A 191 6.84 -14.85 3.91
N VAL A 192 6.20 -15.96 3.55
CA VAL A 192 4.97 -16.41 4.21
C VAL A 192 5.32 -16.97 5.59
N CYS A 193 5.86 -16.13 6.44
CA CYS A 193 6.32 -16.46 7.79
C CYS A 193 6.08 -15.26 8.73
N ARG A 194 6.28 -15.46 10.03
CA ARG A 194 6.37 -14.40 11.03
C ARG A 194 7.63 -14.63 11.84
N ASP A 195 8.72 -14.02 11.42
CA ASP A 195 10.04 -14.23 11.99
C ASP A 195 10.85 -12.92 11.95
N GLU A 196 12.00 -12.88 12.57
CA GLU A 196 12.90 -11.73 12.57
C GLU A 196 13.33 -11.31 11.16
N ILE A 197 13.43 -12.27 10.23
CA ILE A 197 13.85 -12.03 8.85
C ILE A 197 12.90 -11.08 8.10
N ASN A 198 11.61 -11.07 8.43
CA ASN A 198 10.60 -10.24 7.79
C ASN A 198 9.85 -9.29 8.74
N ALA A 199 10.31 -9.16 9.99
CA ALA A 199 9.71 -8.28 11.00
C ALA A 199 9.98 -6.81 10.68
N ILE A 200 8.91 -6.00 10.56
CA ILE A 200 8.97 -4.56 10.28
C ILE A 200 8.43 -3.79 11.48
N SER A 201 9.27 -2.95 12.04
CA SER A 201 8.90 -2.01 13.10
C SER A 201 9.16 -0.56 12.64
N PRO A 202 8.44 0.43 13.16
CA PRO A 202 8.66 1.85 12.94
C PRO A 202 10.07 2.34 13.25
#